data_27fb48df05f5262620c8b0ed54969144
#
_entry.id   27fb48df05f5262620c8b0ed54969144
#
_cell.length_a   1.000
_cell.length_b   1.000
_cell.length_c   1.000
_cell.angle_alpha   90.00
_cell.angle_beta   90.00
_cell.angle_gamma   90.00
#
_symmetry.space_group_name_H-M   'P 1'
#
loop_
_entity.id
_entity.type
_entity.pdbx_description
1 polymer ?
#
loop_
_entity_poly.entity_id
_entity_poly.type
_entity_poly.pdbx_seq_one_letter_code
_entity_poly.pdbx_strand_id
1 'polypeptide(L)'
;IRRLDRVSQQRFDETFARVAQRFDETFRRLFGGGRAELTLLDDGGVDVHVQLPGKRSRHLLALSGGERALTAIALMFALLKVHPSPFYVLDEVDSALDEANLGRFQALLREAAQDSQFIVITHRATTMEVADTLYGVTSAQAGVSTVVSLNLQEAVASIS
;
A
#
# COMPACT_ATOMS: atom_id res chain seq x y z
N ILE A 1 -35.08 -3.39 10.69
CA ILE A 1 -34.41 -4.12 9.61
C ILE A 1 -34.31 -3.20 8.37
N ARG A 2 -35.37 -2.87 7.65
CA ARG A 2 -35.33 -2.04 6.42
C ARG A 2 -34.68 -0.67 6.57
N ARG A 3 -34.72 -0.02 7.73
CA ARG A 3 -34.06 1.26 7.99
C ARG A 3 -32.55 1.08 8.18
N LEU A 4 -32.15 -0.01 8.86
CA LEU A 4 -30.73 -0.37 9.03
C LEU A 4 -30.10 -0.73 7.68
N ASP A 5 -30.82 -1.48 6.85
CA ASP A 5 -30.36 -1.88 5.52
C ASP A 5 -30.10 -0.64 4.63
N ARG A 6 -31.02 0.35 4.64
CA ARG A 6 -30.84 1.59 3.88
C ARG A 6 -29.65 2.41 4.36
N VAL A 7 -29.48 2.55 5.68
CA VAL A 7 -28.34 3.31 6.24
C VAL A 7 -27.02 2.60 5.95
N SER A 8 -27.00 1.27 6.02
CA SER A 8 -25.83 0.47 5.67
C SER A 8 -25.48 0.63 4.19
N GLN A 9 -26.47 0.53 3.31
CA GLN A 9 -26.26 0.72 1.87
C GLN A 9 -25.73 2.12 1.54
N GLN A 10 -26.35 3.16 2.09
CA GLN A 10 -25.89 4.54 1.87
C GLN A 10 -24.43 4.72 2.32
N ARG A 11 -24.08 4.22 3.51
CA ARG A 11 -22.70 4.29 4.01
C ARG A 11 -21.72 3.53 3.13
N PHE A 12 -22.12 2.37 2.61
CA PHE A 12 -21.31 1.60 1.68
C PHE A 12 -21.08 2.40 0.39
N ASP A 13 -22.13 2.96 -0.22
CA ASP A 13 -22.04 3.71 -1.47
C ASP A 13 -21.13 4.94 -1.32
N GLU A 14 -21.30 5.69 -0.22
CA GLU A 14 -20.45 6.85 0.11
C GLU A 14 -18.98 6.43 0.31
N THR A 15 -18.74 5.34 1.02
CA THR A 15 -17.40 4.82 1.27
C THR A 15 -16.76 4.31 -0.01
N PHE A 16 -17.51 3.55 -0.81
CA PHE A 16 -17.06 3.02 -2.10
C PHE A 16 -16.64 4.15 -3.05
N ALA A 17 -17.47 5.19 -3.16
CA ALA A 17 -17.14 6.36 -3.99
C ALA A 17 -15.86 7.06 -3.54
N ARG A 18 -15.66 7.22 -2.21
CA ARG A 18 -14.42 7.78 -1.65
C ARG A 18 -13.20 6.90 -1.94
N VAL A 19 -13.33 5.59 -1.78
CA VAL A 19 -12.24 4.63 -2.08
C VAL A 19 -11.90 4.69 -3.58
N ALA A 20 -12.90 4.67 -4.46
CA ALA A 20 -12.70 4.74 -5.91
C ALA A 20 -11.95 6.03 -6.31
N GLN A 21 -12.34 7.18 -5.76
CA GLN A 21 -11.64 8.44 -5.99
C GLN A 21 -10.19 8.38 -5.51
N ARG A 22 -9.94 7.94 -4.26
CA ARG A 22 -8.59 7.84 -3.69
C ARG A 22 -7.73 6.83 -4.43
N PHE A 23 -8.34 5.77 -4.96
CA PHE A 23 -7.65 4.78 -5.77
C PHE A 23 -7.13 5.39 -7.09
N ASP A 24 -7.97 6.14 -7.82
CA ASP A 24 -7.53 6.82 -9.04
C ASP A 24 -6.41 7.84 -8.76
N GLU A 25 -6.55 8.65 -7.70
CA GLU A 25 -5.53 9.62 -7.28
C GLU A 25 -4.19 8.94 -6.94
N THR A 26 -4.21 7.87 -6.14
CA THR A 26 -3.03 7.14 -5.72
C THR A 26 -2.39 6.39 -6.89
N PHE A 27 -3.22 5.79 -7.75
CA PHE A 27 -2.77 5.13 -8.96
C PHE A 27 -2.00 6.08 -9.89
N ARG A 28 -2.56 7.27 -10.17
CA ARG A 28 -1.89 8.29 -11.00
C ARG A 28 -0.54 8.71 -10.43
N ARG A 29 -0.43 8.81 -9.11
CA ARG A 29 0.85 9.14 -8.46
C ARG A 29 1.87 8.01 -8.62
N LEU A 30 1.47 6.76 -8.39
CA LEU A 30 2.36 5.60 -8.47
C LEU A 30 2.80 5.30 -9.91
N PHE A 31 1.92 5.47 -10.89
CA PHE A 31 2.24 5.19 -12.29
C PHE A 31 2.73 6.40 -13.09
N GLY A 32 2.72 7.59 -12.50
CA GLY A 32 3.06 8.83 -13.19
C GLY A 32 2.01 9.25 -14.21
N GLY A 33 0.73 8.91 -13.97
CA GLY A 33 -0.42 9.17 -14.83
C GLY A 33 -1.33 7.97 -14.99
N GLY A 34 -2.17 7.98 -16.03
CA GLY A 34 -3.15 6.92 -16.28
C GLY A 34 -4.46 7.13 -15.53
N ARG A 35 -5.23 6.06 -15.34
CA ARG A 35 -6.53 6.07 -14.67
C ARG A 35 -6.80 4.72 -14.02
N ALA A 36 -7.44 4.73 -12.86
CA ALA A 36 -7.93 3.53 -12.18
C ALA A 36 -9.40 3.69 -11.81
N GLU A 37 -10.17 2.64 -11.99
CA GLU A 37 -11.61 2.64 -11.79
C GLU A 37 -12.04 1.38 -11.03
N LEU A 38 -12.93 1.57 -10.06
CA LEU A 38 -13.63 0.50 -9.37
C LEU A 38 -15.09 0.51 -9.82
N THR A 39 -15.61 -0.64 -10.20
CA THR A 39 -17.01 -0.80 -10.58
C THR A 39 -17.66 -1.85 -9.69
N LEU A 40 -18.79 -1.49 -9.09
CA LEU A 40 -19.60 -2.45 -8.35
C LEU A 40 -20.42 -3.28 -9.34
N LEU A 41 -20.36 -4.60 -9.22
CA LEU A 41 -21.12 -5.54 -10.02
C LEU A 41 -22.49 -5.86 -9.39
N ASP A 42 -23.43 -6.31 -10.20
CA ASP A 42 -24.80 -6.64 -9.76
C ASP A 42 -24.84 -7.76 -8.70
N ASP A 43 -23.83 -8.64 -8.69
CA ASP A 43 -23.67 -9.72 -7.71
C ASP A 43 -22.99 -9.26 -6.40
N GLY A 44 -22.69 -7.95 -6.27
CA GLY A 44 -21.98 -7.36 -5.14
C GLY A 44 -20.45 -7.50 -5.22
N GLY A 45 -19.91 -8.05 -6.32
CA GLY A 45 -18.47 -8.06 -6.60
C GLY A 45 -17.95 -6.68 -6.96
N VAL A 46 -16.63 -6.51 -6.91
CA VAL A 46 -15.93 -5.30 -7.36
C VAL A 46 -15.00 -5.65 -8.51
N ASP A 47 -15.18 -4.98 -9.62
CA ASP A 47 -14.28 -5.06 -10.76
C ASP A 47 -13.28 -3.91 -10.79
N VAL A 48 -12.06 -4.20 -11.25
CA VAL A 48 -10.94 -3.26 -11.27
C VAL A 48 -10.45 -3.09 -12.70
N HIS A 49 -10.65 -1.90 -13.25
CA HIS A 49 -10.13 -1.51 -14.54
C HIS A 49 -9.06 -0.43 -14.40
N VAL A 50 -7.97 -0.57 -15.13
CA VAL A 50 -6.89 0.41 -15.11
C VAL A 50 -6.44 0.74 -16.54
N GLN A 51 -6.05 1.98 -16.72
CA GLN A 51 -5.39 2.48 -17.91
C GLN A 51 -4.03 3.02 -17.53
N LEU A 52 -2.98 2.28 -17.89
CA LEU A 52 -1.60 2.74 -17.72
C LEU A 52 -1.29 3.90 -18.66
N PRO A 53 -0.35 4.79 -18.34
CA PRO A 53 0.06 5.88 -19.21
C PRO A 53 0.43 5.38 -20.61
N GLY A 54 -0.19 5.96 -21.65
CA GLY A 54 0.05 5.59 -23.04
C GLY A 54 -0.52 4.23 -23.49
N LYS A 55 -1.24 3.51 -22.63
CA LYS A 55 -1.86 2.22 -22.95
C LYS A 55 -3.39 2.33 -22.95
N ARG A 56 -4.05 1.31 -23.55
CA ARG A 56 -5.52 1.17 -23.49
C ARG A 56 -5.93 0.66 -22.09
N SER A 57 -7.17 0.96 -21.70
CA SER A 57 -7.78 0.40 -20.49
C SER A 57 -7.77 -1.13 -20.52
N ARG A 58 -7.45 -1.74 -19.39
CA ARG A 58 -7.36 -3.19 -19.20
C ARG A 58 -7.94 -3.60 -17.86
N HIS A 59 -8.49 -4.81 -17.83
CA HIS A 59 -8.82 -5.48 -16.58
C HIS A 59 -7.56 -5.84 -15.81
N LEU A 60 -7.63 -5.85 -14.47
CA LEU A 60 -6.50 -6.14 -13.57
C LEU A 60 -5.74 -7.43 -13.94
N LEU A 61 -6.45 -8.47 -14.35
CA LEU A 61 -5.85 -9.76 -14.72
C LEU A 61 -4.98 -9.72 -15.98
N ALA A 62 -5.13 -8.69 -16.82
CA ALA A 62 -4.35 -8.51 -18.05
C ALA A 62 -3.05 -7.71 -17.83
N LEU A 63 -2.75 -7.31 -16.58
CA LEU A 63 -1.54 -6.61 -16.21
C LEU A 63 -0.37 -7.58 -15.98
N SER A 64 0.86 -7.07 -16.15
CA SER A 64 2.06 -7.79 -15.71
C SER A 64 2.07 -7.95 -14.18
N GLY A 65 2.91 -8.85 -13.65
CA GLY A 65 3.02 -9.09 -12.20
C GLY A 65 3.32 -7.82 -11.41
N GLY A 66 4.33 -7.04 -11.82
CA GLY A 66 4.70 -5.78 -11.17
C GLY A 66 3.63 -4.69 -11.31
N GLU A 67 3.01 -4.54 -12.49
CA GLU A 67 1.89 -3.60 -12.70
C GLU A 67 0.69 -3.94 -11.79
N ARG A 68 0.40 -5.23 -11.64
CA ARG A 68 -0.67 -5.71 -10.76
C ARG A 68 -0.35 -5.46 -9.29
N ALA A 69 0.88 -5.76 -8.85
CA ALA A 69 1.34 -5.50 -7.49
C ALA A 69 1.25 -3.99 -7.15
N LEU A 70 1.73 -3.13 -8.03
CA LEU A 70 1.66 -1.68 -7.84
C LEU A 70 0.21 -1.16 -7.83
N THR A 71 -0.67 -1.76 -8.64
CA THR A 71 -2.12 -1.44 -8.63
C THR A 71 -2.77 -1.87 -7.31
N ALA A 72 -2.42 -3.04 -6.78
CA ALA A 72 -2.91 -3.50 -5.48
C ALA A 72 -2.43 -2.58 -4.34
N ILE A 73 -1.17 -2.12 -4.38
CA ILE A 73 -0.63 -1.12 -3.45
C ILE A 73 -1.40 0.20 -3.56
N ALA A 74 -1.73 0.66 -4.76
CA ALA A 74 -2.54 1.87 -4.93
C ALA A 74 -3.91 1.74 -4.25
N LEU A 75 -4.57 0.60 -4.42
CA LEU A 75 -5.87 0.33 -3.77
C LEU A 75 -5.74 0.23 -2.25
N MET A 76 -4.71 -0.45 -1.76
CA MET A 76 -4.41 -0.54 -0.34
C MET A 76 -4.27 0.86 0.28
N PHE A 77 -3.41 1.73 -0.27
CA PHE A 77 -3.25 3.09 0.24
C PHE A 77 -4.52 3.94 0.11
N ALA A 78 -5.36 3.71 -0.90
CA ALA A 78 -6.67 4.34 -1.01
C ALA A 78 -7.59 3.96 0.16
N LEU A 79 -7.62 2.68 0.52
CA LEU A 79 -8.37 2.19 1.68
C LEU A 79 -7.84 2.78 2.99
N LEU A 80 -6.52 2.82 3.18
CA LEU A 80 -5.88 3.41 4.37
C LEU A 80 -6.26 4.90 4.53
N LYS A 81 -6.30 5.65 3.43
CA LYS A 81 -6.69 7.08 3.45
C LYS A 81 -8.18 7.32 3.75
N VAL A 82 -9.05 6.37 3.41
CA VAL A 82 -10.49 6.47 3.67
C VAL A 82 -10.84 6.02 5.08
N HIS A 83 -10.15 5.00 5.59
CA HIS A 83 -10.30 4.44 6.92
C HIS A 83 -8.93 4.35 7.62
N PRO A 84 -8.43 5.47 8.16
CA PRO A 84 -7.14 5.48 8.85
C PRO A 84 -7.17 4.62 10.11
N SER A 85 -6.09 3.89 10.34
CA SER A 85 -5.83 3.11 11.54
C SER A 85 -4.59 3.68 12.25
N PRO A 86 -4.45 3.51 13.56
CA PRO A 86 -3.26 3.97 14.28
C PRO A 86 -1.98 3.26 13.84
N PHE A 87 -2.06 2.03 13.35
CA PHE A 87 -0.92 1.30 12.80
C PHE A 87 -1.31 0.34 11.67
N TYR A 88 -0.33 -0.01 10.85
CA TYR A 88 -0.44 -0.98 9.75
C TYR A 88 0.76 -1.93 9.75
N VAL A 89 0.52 -3.18 9.38
CA VAL A 89 1.58 -4.17 9.15
C VAL A 89 1.61 -4.52 7.67
N LEU A 90 2.74 -4.30 7.03
CA LEU A 90 2.98 -4.60 5.63
C LEU A 90 4.03 -5.72 5.53
N ASP A 91 3.63 -6.88 5.02
CA ASP A 91 4.48 -8.05 4.93
C ASP A 91 4.89 -8.29 3.47
N GLU A 92 6.16 -8.05 3.15
CA GLU A 92 6.80 -8.22 1.83
C GLU A 92 6.05 -7.61 0.64
N VAL A 93 5.29 -6.52 0.85
CA VAL A 93 4.48 -5.87 -0.21
C VAL A 93 5.34 -5.28 -1.33
N ASP A 94 6.61 -5.02 -1.08
CA ASP A 94 7.60 -4.47 -2.00
C ASP A 94 8.34 -5.54 -2.83
N SER A 95 8.17 -6.81 -2.53
CA SER A 95 8.91 -7.92 -3.15
C SER A 95 8.71 -8.03 -4.66
N ALA A 96 7.52 -7.69 -5.17
CA ALA A 96 7.17 -7.75 -6.59
C ALA A 96 7.46 -6.45 -7.36
N LEU A 97 8.00 -5.41 -6.70
CA LEU A 97 8.29 -4.11 -7.32
C LEU A 97 9.70 -4.07 -7.93
N ASP A 98 9.83 -3.43 -9.10
CA ASP A 98 11.12 -3.01 -9.62
C ASP A 98 11.64 -1.75 -8.90
N GLU A 99 12.90 -1.37 -9.10
CA GLU A 99 13.54 -0.24 -8.42
C GLU A 99 12.81 1.10 -8.63
N ALA A 100 12.29 1.35 -9.84
CA ALA A 100 11.59 2.59 -10.15
C ALA A 100 10.25 2.69 -9.39
N ASN A 101 9.52 1.58 -9.31
CA ASN A 101 8.25 1.49 -8.60
C ASN A 101 8.47 1.44 -7.08
N LEU A 102 9.58 0.87 -6.63
CA LEU A 102 9.97 0.84 -5.23
C LEU A 102 10.16 2.25 -4.66
N GLY A 103 10.88 3.14 -5.38
CA GLY A 103 11.04 4.53 -4.96
C GLY A 103 9.71 5.29 -4.84
N ARG A 104 8.75 5.02 -5.74
CA ARG A 104 7.40 5.59 -5.66
C ARG A 104 6.60 5.07 -4.47
N PHE A 105 6.70 3.77 -4.19
CA PHE A 105 6.09 3.15 -3.01
C PHE A 105 6.64 3.74 -1.72
N GLN A 106 7.97 3.88 -1.60
CA GLN A 106 8.64 4.48 -0.45
C GLN A 106 8.20 5.93 -0.20
N ALA A 107 8.07 6.74 -1.25
CA ALA A 107 7.58 8.11 -1.13
C ALA A 107 6.14 8.15 -0.58
N LEU A 108 5.29 7.23 -1.02
CA LEU A 108 3.92 7.11 -0.54
C LEU A 108 3.85 6.61 0.91
N LEU A 109 4.73 5.66 1.27
CA LEU A 109 4.86 5.12 2.61
C LEU A 109 5.29 6.21 3.61
N ARG A 110 6.30 7.01 3.27
CA ARG A 110 6.75 8.14 4.10
C ARG A 110 5.65 9.18 4.33
N GLU A 111 4.86 9.49 3.31
CA GLU A 111 3.72 10.40 3.46
C GLU A 111 2.67 9.82 4.41
N ALA A 112 2.30 8.55 4.24
CA ALA A 112 1.31 7.90 5.07
C ALA A 112 1.80 7.70 6.53
N ALA A 113 3.09 7.56 6.74
CA ALA A 113 3.71 7.42 8.06
C ALA A 113 3.65 8.69 8.91
N GLN A 114 3.29 9.85 8.34
CA GLN A 114 3.05 11.07 9.10
C GLN A 114 1.79 10.98 9.99
N ASP A 115 0.80 10.19 9.58
CA ASP A 115 -0.48 10.08 10.25
C ASP A 115 -0.70 8.73 10.95
N SER A 116 0.14 7.73 10.67
CA SER A 116 -0.02 6.36 11.17
C SER A 116 1.32 5.66 11.31
N GLN A 117 1.43 4.72 12.25
CA GLN A 117 2.62 3.88 12.39
C GLN A 117 2.61 2.76 11.33
N PHE A 118 3.73 2.54 10.66
CA PHE A 118 3.92 1.41 9.75
C PHE A 118 4.96 0.44 10.29
N ILE A 119 4.60 -0.84 10.33
CA ILE A 119 5.50 -1.96 10.59
C ILE A 119 5.68 -2.67 9.26
N VAL A 120 6.88 -2.56 8.67
CA VAL A 120 7.17 -3.12 7.36
C VAL A 120 8.13 -4.29 7.51
N ILE A 121 7.70 -5.47 7.08
CA ILE A 121 8.54 -6.65 6.99
C ILE A 121 9.08 -6.70 5.56
N THR A 122 10.38 -6.65 5.40
CA THR A 122 11.05 -6.64 4.09
C THR A 122 12.46 -7.20 4.18
N HIS A 123 12.95 -7.71 3.06
CA HIS A 123 14.35 -8.09 2.89
C HIS A 123 15.11 -7.11 1.97
N ARG A 124 14.46 -6.04 1.51
CA ARG A 124 15.07 -5.04 0.61
C ARG A 124 15.77 -3.93 1.40
N ALA A 125 17.06 -3.79 1.17
CA ALA A 125 17.88 -2.75 1.82
C ALA A 125 17.33 -1.34 1.57
N THR A 126 16.90 -1.05 0.34
CA THR A 126 16.34 0.24 -0.04
C THR A 126 15.03 0.57 0.70
N THR A 127 14.20 -0.42 1.04
CA THR A 127 13.02 -0.20 1.90
C THR A 127 13.42 0.01 3.36
N MET A 128 14.47 -0.66 3.83
CA MET A 128 15.01 -0.47 5.19
C MET A 128 15.54 0.95 5.40
N GLU A 129 16.15 1.56 4.39
CA GLU A 129 16.71 2.93 4.44
C GLU A 129 15.67 4.02 4.71
N VAL A 130 14.39 3.75 4.49
CA VAL A 130 13.33 4.73 4.73
C VAL A 130 12.67 4.60 6.10
N ALA A 131 13.09 3.62 6.91
CA ALA A 131 12.58 3.39 8.25
C ALA A 131 13.25 4.32 9.27
N ASP A 132 12.53 4.66 10.33
CA ASP A 132 13.08 5.37 11.48
C ASP A 132 13.83 4.41 12.41
N THR A 133 13.32 3.19 12.55
CA THR A 133 13.87 2.14 13.41
C THR A 133 13.87 0.80 12.69
N LEU A 134 14.98 0.08 12.76
CA LEU A 134 15.11 -1.28 12.25
C LEU A 134 15.07 -2.31 13.38
N TYR A 135 14.36 -3.40 13.12
CA TYR A 135 14.35 -4.59 13.97
C TYR A 135 14.88 -5.77 13.16
N GLY A 136 16.08 -6.23 13.50
CA GLY A 136 16.65 -7.45 12.94
C GLY A 136 16.21 -8.66 13.77
N VAL A 137 15.74 -9.72 13.11
CA VAL A 137 15.45 -11.00 13.75
C VAL A 137 16.50 -11.99 13.31
N THR A 138 17.24 -12.55 14.26
CA THR A 138 18.30 -13.53 14.00
C THR A 138 18.08 -14.78 14.86
N SER A 139 18.55 -15.92 14.37
CA SER A 139 18.54 -17.19 15.10
C SER A 139 19.99 -17.59 15.38
N ALA A 140 20.53 -17.12 16.48
CA ALA A 140 21.88 -17.45 16.93
C ALA A 140 22.00 -18.89 17.48
N GLN A 141 20.88 -19.46 17.94
CA GLN A 141 20.78 -20.85 18.43
C GLN A 141 19.59 -21.52 17.78
N ALA A 142 19.69 -22.81 17.50
CA ALA A 142 18.62 -23.60 16.88
C ALA A 142 17.32 -23.47 17.72
N GLY A 143 16.27 -22.96 17.10
CA GLY A 143 14.94 -22.81 17.73
C GLY A 143 14.74 -21.59 18.61
N VAL A 144 15.75 -20.68 18.73
CA VAL A 144 15.62 -19.43 19.52
C VAL A 144 15.89 -18.22 18.62
N SER A 145 14.89 -17.37 18.46
CA SER A 145 15.03 -16.08 17.76
C SER A 145 15.39 -14.95 18.72
N THR A 146 16.32 -14.10 18.33
CA THR A 146 16.73 -12.90 19.06
C THR A 146 16.40 -11.68 18.22
N VAL A 147 15.83 -10.66 18.85
CA VAL A 147 15.51 -9.39 18.20
C VAL A 147 16.59 -8.37 18.56
N VAL A 148 17.12 -7.70 17.55
CA VAL A 148 18.06 -6.57 17.70
C VAL A 148 17.41 -5.35 17.09
N SER A 149 17.40 -4.22 17.79
CA SER A 149 16.86 -2.94 17.30
C SER A 149 17.98 -1.94 17.03
N LEU A 150 17.82 -1.15 15.99
CA LEU A 150 18.71 -0.06 15.61
C LEU A 150 17.87 1.17 15.22
N ASN A 151 18.05 2.27 15.93
CA ASN A 151 17.51 3.57 15.52
C ASN A 151 18.45 4.18 14.48
N LEU A 152 17.96 4.36 13.24
CA LEU A 152 18.78 4.84 12.13
C LEU A 152 19.22 6.30 12.32
N GLN A 153 18.38 7.14 12.90
CA GLN A 153 18.72 8.55 13.13
C GLN A 153 19.86 8.69 14.17
N GLU A 154 19.80 7.91 15.25
CA GLU A 154 20.85 7.86 16.25
C GLU A 154 22.16 7.25 15.71
N ALA A 155 22.04 6.21 14.89
CA ALA A 155 23.19 5.57 14.25
C ALA A 155 23.93 6.53 13.32
N VAL A 156 23.22 7.28 12.48
CA VAL A 156 23.82 8.28 11.58
C VAL A 156 24.46 9.43 12.37
N ALA A 157 23.80 9.92 13.43
CA ALA A 157 24.34 10.98 14.29
C ALA A 157 25.61 10.56 15.03
N SER A 158 25.81 9.28 15.32
CA SER A 158 27.01 8.76 16.01
C SER A 158 28.24 8.59 15.09
N ILE A 159 28.04 8.68 13.77
CA ILE A 159 29.12 8.53 12.76
C ILE A 159 29.57 9.89 12.21
N SER A 160 28.79 10.95 12.47
CA SER A 160 29.06 12.34 12.04
C SER A 160 29.87 13.10 13.09
#